data_0a456e9556a4375053b5ca7016a2ac5e
#
_entry.id   0a456e9556a4375053b5ca7016a2ac5e
#
_cell.length_a   1.000
_cell.length_b   1.000
_cell.length_c   1.000
_cell.angle_alpha   90.00
_cell.angle_beta   90.00
_cell.angle_gamma   90.00
#
_symmetry.space_group_name_H-M   'P 1'
#
loop_
_entity.id
_entity.type
_entity.pdbx_description
1 polymer ?
#
loop_
_entity_poly.entity_id
_entity_poly.type
_entity_poly.pdbx_seq_one_letter_code
_entity_poly.pdbx_strand_id
1 'polypeptide(L)'
;MEIELQILPYQPKYKNDFVTLNLDWLEEYFEVEPYDKKILEDCENQILAKGGHIFFVLQEAVVVGTFAFMKIENGVYELSKMAVPKNLRGAGIGNQMMAFSIRFAEQHHWQKLLLYSNTKLKNSIHLYRKYGYVEVPLESNAPYQRGNIKMELILN
;
A
#
# COMPACT_ATOMS: atom_id res chain seq x y z
N MET A 1 -24.85 7.07 0.06
CA MET A 1 -24.83 5.72 -0.54
C MET A 1 -23.44 5.17 -0.49
N GLU A 2 -23.26 4.00 0.09
CA GLU A 2 -21.94 3.37 0.14
C GLU A 2 -21.51 2.89 -1.24
N ILE A 3 -20.21 3.07 -1.53
CA ILE A 3 -19.61 2.52 -2.73
C ILE A 3 -19.39 1.04 -2.50
N GLU A 4 -19.95 0.20 -3.35
CA GLU A 4 -19.74 -1.24 -3.28
C GLU A 4 -18.44 -1.58 -4.00
N LEU A 5 -17.45 -2.06 -3.24
CA LEU A 5 -16.12 -2.37 -3.73
C LEU A 5 -15.82 -3.86 -3.56
N GLN A 6 -15.10 -4.39 -4.52
CA GLN A 6 -14.60 -5.75 -4.49
C GLN A 6 -13.07 -5.70 -4.41
N ILE A 7 -12.48 -6.41 -3.47
CA ILE A 7 -11.02 -6.46 -3.32
C ILE A 7 -10.53 -7.84 -3.70
N LEU A 8 -9.69 -7.90 -4.73
CA LEU A 8 -9.22 -9.15 -5.32
C LEU A 8 -7.70 -9.26 -5.25
N PRO A 9 -7.17 -10.48 -5.08
CA PRO A 9 -5.72 -10.69 -5.14
C PRO A 9 -5.19 -10.51 -6.55
N TYR A 10 -3.88 -10.45 -6.67
CA TYR A 10 -3.18 -10.22 -7.93
C TYR A 10 -3.66 -11.14 -9.05
N GLN A 11 -3.89 -10.54 -10.21
CA GLN A 11 -4.12 -11.24 -11.47
C GLN A 11 -3.29 -10.51 -12.54
N PRO A 12 -2.61 -11.25 -13.44
CA PRO A 12 -1.75 -10.62 -14.46
C PRO A 12 -2.46 -9.56 -15.32
N LYS A 13 -3.76 -9.72 -15.56
CA LYS A 13 -4.53 -8.76 -16.36
C LYS A 13 -4.61 -7.36 -15.73
N TYR A 14 -4.36 -7.23 -14.42
CA TYR A 14 -4.38 -5.95 -13.71
C TYR A 14 -2.99 -5.37 -13.47
N LYS A 15 -1.94 -6.03 -13.97
CA LYS A 15 -0.56 -5.55 -13.72
C LYS A 15 -0.35 -4.12 -14.20
N ASN A 16 -0.88 -3.78 -15.38
CA ASN A 16 -0.74 -2.42 -15.91
C ASN A 16 -1.42 -1.40 -15.00
N ASP A 17 -2.55 -1.74 -14.39
CA ASP A 17 -3.21 -0.86 -13.43
C ASP A 17 -2.35 -0.63 -12.20
N PHE A 18 -1.69 -1.67 -11.69
CA PHE A 18 -0.77 -1.55 -10.57
C PHE A 18 0.37 -0.58 -10.87
N VAL A 19 1.01 -0.74 -12.03
CA VAL A 19 2.11 0.11 -12.46
C VAL A 19 1.62 1.55 -12.68
N THR A 20 0.56 1.74 -13.45
CA THR A 20 0.06 3.06 -13.84
C THR A 20 -0.43 3.85 -12.65
N LEU A 21 -1.24 3.25 -11.77
CA LEU A 21 -1.75 3.94 -10.59
C LEU A 21 -0.63 4.42 -9.68
N ASN A 22 0.39 3.59 -9.49
CA ASN A 22 1.52 3.96 -8.64
C ASN A 22 2.41 5.03 -9.30
N LEU A 23 2.68 4.93 -10.60
CA LEU A 23 3.45 5.95 -11.30
C LEU A 23 2.74 7.29 -11.29
N ASP A 24 1.44 7.33 -11.54
CA ASP A 24 0.66 8.56 -11.52
C ASP A 24 0.71 9.21 -10.15
N TRP A 25 0.58 8.42 -9.09
CA TRP A 25 0.66 8.92 -7.72
C TRP A 25 2.05 9.48 -7.40
N LEU A 26 3.12 8.76 -7.77
CA LEU A 26 4.49 9.19 -7.53
C LEU A 26 4.82 10.47 -8.29
N GLU A 27 4.42 10.58 -9.55
CA GLU A 27 4.67 11.76 -10.36
C GLU A 27 3.91 12.98 -9.84
N GLU A 28 2.76 12.78 -9.20
CA GLU A 28 1.98 13.87 -8.61
C GLU A 28 2.66 14.48 -7.37
N TYR A 29 3.24 13.65 -6.53
CA TYR A 29 3.73 14.08 -5.21
C TYR A 29 5.25 14.07 -5.08
N PHE A 30 5.94 13.26 -5.87
CA PHE A 30 7.36 12.98 -5.72
C PHE A 30 8.00 12.74 -7.09
N GLU A 31 9.18 12.10 -7.07
CA GLU A 31 9.83 11.58 -8.25
C GLU A 31 9.82 10.05 -8.21
N VAL A 32 9.81 9.43 -9.38
CA VAL A 32 9.94 7.97 -9.48
C VAL A 32 11.40 7.60 -9.25
N GLU A 33 11.67 6.90 -8.15
CA GLU A 33 13.02 6.41 -7.82
C GLU A 33 13.31 5.10 -8.56
N PRO A 34 14.57 4.76 -8.84
CA PRO A 34 14.90 3.48 -9.49
C PRO A 34 14.34 2.27 -8.75
N TYR A 35 14.32 2.31 -7.41
CA TYR A 35 13.74 1.26 -6.60
C TYR A 35 12.24 1.08 -6.86
N ASP A 36 11.50 2.18 -6.98
CA ASP A 36 10.07 2.14 -7.32
C ASP A 36 9.85 1.44 -8.66
N LYS A 37 10.60 1.83 -9.66
CA LYS A 37 10.47 1.29 -11.01
C LYS A 37 10.72 -0.22 -11.03
N LYS A 38 11.77 -0.65 -10.33
CA LYS A 38 12.11 -2.08 -10.21
C LYS A 38 10.97 -2.88 -9.58
N ILE A 39 10.43 -2.40 -8.44
CA ILE A 39 9.37 -3.08 -7.72
C ILE A 39 8.09 -3.14 -8.55
N LEU A 40 7.73 -2.05 -9.23
CA LEU A 40 6.49 -1.99 -10.01
C LEU A 40 6.57 -2.86 -11.27
N GLU A 41 7.63 -2.73 -12.04
CA GLU A 41 7.77 -3.42 -13.32
C GLU A 41 7.99 -4.93 -13.18
N ASP A 42 8.65 -5.34 -12.07
CA ASP A 42 8.99 -6.74 -11.79
C ASP A 42 8.26 -7.23 -10.54
N CYS A 43 7.02 -6.81 -10.35
CA CYS A 43 6.27 -7.06 -9.12
C CYS A 43 6.08 -8.56 -8.83
N GLU A 44 5.99 -9.40 -9.85
CA GLU A 44 5.86 -10.85 -9.64
C GLU A 44 7.07 -11.41 -8.91
N ASN A 45 8.28 -10.99 -9.28
CA ASN A 45 9.51 -11.46 -8.63
C ASN A 45 9.84 -10.66 -7.37
N GLN A 46 9.59 -9.35 -7.37
CA GLN A 46 10.00 -8.48 -6.28
C GLN A 46 9.04 -8.51 -5.09
N ILE A 47 7.77 -8.82 -5.32
CA ILE A 47 6.74 -8.86 -4.28
C ILE A 47 6.21 -10.27 -4.08
N LEU A 48 5.58 -10.84 -5.12
CA LEU A 48 4.85 -12.11 -4.98
C LEU A 48 5.78 -13.28 -4.71
N ALA A 49 6.85 -13.42 -5.48
CA ALA A 49 7.79 -14.54 -5.32
C ALA A 49 8.53 -14.50 -3.98
N LYS A 50 8.62 -13.33 -3.35
CA LYS A 50 9.24 -13.16 -2.02
C LYS A 50 8.28 -13.37 -0.86
N GLY A 51 7.05 -13.80 -1.16
CA GLY A 51 6.04 -14.06 -0.13
C GLY A 51 5.12 -12.89 0.18
N GLY A 52 5.17 -11.83 -0.64
CA GLY A 52 4.27 -10.69 -0.51
C GLY A 52 2.95 -10.89 -1.23
N HIS A 53 2.12 -9.86 -1.22
CA HIS A 53 0.80 -9.89 -1.83
C HIS A 53 0.50 -8.56 -2.52
N ILE A 54 -0.29 -8.62 -3.59
CA ILE A 54 -0.80 -7.44 -4.28
C ILE A 54 -2.31 -7.59 -4.37
N PHE A 55 -3.03 -6.51 -4.09
CA PHE A 55 -4.49 -6.48 -4.16
C PHE A 55 -4.97 -5.36 -5.08
N PHE A 56 -6.13 -5.61 -5.69
CA PHE A 56 -6.82 -4.62 -6.51
C PHE A 56 -8.20 -4.37 -5.94
N VAL A 57 -8.61 -3.12 -5.97
CA VAL A 57 -9.94 -2.68 -5.57
C VAL A 57 -10.71 -2.37 -6.83
N LEU A 58 -11.85 -3.03 -7.00
CA LEU A 58 -12.70 -2.88 -8.19
C LEU A 58 -14.06 -2.30 -7.83
N GLN A 59 -14.53 -1.42 -8.68
CA GLN A 59 -15.90 -0.93 -8.67
C GLN A 59 -16.48 -1.20 -10.06
N GLU A 60 -17.50 -2.07 -10.14
CA GLU A 60 -18.12 -2.43 -11.42
C GLU A 60 -17.08 -2.86 -12.47
N ALA A 61 -16.18 -3.75 -12.08
CA ALA A 61 -15.11 -4.30 -12.92
C ALA A 61 -14.02 -3.30 -13.33
N VAL A 62 -14.04 -2.07 -12.79
CA VAL A 62 -12.99 -1.07 -13.04
C VAL A 62 -12.07 -1.01 -11.83
N VAL A 63 -10.75 -1.00 -12.06
CA VAL A 63 -9.77 -0.88 -10.98
C VAL A 63 -9.78 0.56 -10.47
N VAL A 64 -10.12 0.72 -9.18
CA VAL A 64 -10.21 2.03 -8.51
C VAL A 64 -9.20 2.16 -7.37
N GLY A 65 -8.33 1.19 -7.19
CA GLY A 65 -7.28 1.24 -6.18
C GLY A 65 -6.42 0.01 -6.21
N THR A 66 -5.26 0.11 -5.58
CA THR A 66 -4.34 -1.01 -5.43
C THR A 66 -3.48 -0.80 -4.19
N PHE A 67 -2.98 -1.89 -3.63
CA PHE A 67 -1.99 -1.84 -2.55
C PHE A 67 -1.25 -3.17 -2.50
N ALA A 68 -0.13 -3.20 -1.79
CA ALA A 68 0.71 -4.38 -1.69
C ALA A 68 1.22 -4.58 -0.26
N PHE A 69 1.50 -5.83 0.06
CA PHE A 69 2.26 -6.20 1.25
C PHE A 69 3.61 -6.75 0.80
N MET A 70 4.68 -6.14 1.24
CA MET A 70 6.03 -6.63 0.99
C MET A 70 6.52 -7.37 2.24
N LYS A 71 6.92 -8.63 2.09
CA LYS A 71 7.40 -9.41 3.23
C LYS A 71 8.76 -8.91 3.67
N ILE A 72 8.88 -8.56 4.94
CA ILE A 72 10.14 -8.14 5.57
C ILE A 72 10.80 -9.34 6.24
N GLU A 73 10.03 -10.07 7.04
CA GLU A 73 10.42 -11.32 7.71
C GLU A 73 9.16 -12.06 8.11
N ASN A 74 9.29 -13.22 8.72
CA ASN A 74 8.11 -13.99 9.13
C ASN A 74 7.22 -13.17 10.07
N GLY A 75 5.97 -12.98 9.66
CA GLY A 75 4.98 -12.24 10.44
C GLY A 75 5.10 -10.73 10.37
N VAL A 76 6.06 -10.19 9.62
CA VAL A 76 6.26 -8.73 9.49
C VAL A 76 6.19 -8.33 8.02
N TYR A 77 5.25 -7.45 7.71
CA TYR A 77 4.99 -7.03 6.33
C TYR A 77 4.90 -5.51 6.22
N GLU A 78 5.40 -4.98 5.11
CA GLU A 78 5.27 -3.55 4.79
C GLU A 78 4.03 -3.35 3.93
N LEU A 79 3.11 -2.49 4.39
CA LEU A 79 2.00 -1.99 3.57
C LEU A 79 2.57 -0.91 2.65
N SER A 80 2.46 -1.12 1.35
CA SER A 80 3.15 -0.32 0.35
C SER A 80 2.35 -0.21 -0.94
N LYS A 81 2.79 0.65 -1.84
CA LYS A 81 2.23 0.77 -3.19
C LYS A 81 0.72 1.02 -3.19
N MET A 82 0.22 1.73 -2.18
CA MET A 82 -1.19 2.09 -2.07
C MET A 82 -1.47 3.32 -2.93
N ALA A 83 -2.37 3.17 -3.89
CA ALA A 83 -2.71 4.24 -4.82
C ALA A 83 -4.18 4.19 -5.21
N VAL A 84 -4.79 5.36 -5.30
CA VAL A 84 -6.17 5.57 -5.74
C VAL A 84 -6.14 6.67 -6.81
N PRO A 85 -6.87 6.54 -7.92
CA PRO A 85 -6.95 7.60 -8.92
C PRO A 85 -7.34 8.93 -8.29
N LYS A 86 -6.74 10.01 -8.77
CA LYS A 86 -6.92 11.35 -8.20
C LYS A 86 -8.39 11.77 -8.11
N ASN A 87 -9.18 11.47 -9.16
CA ASN A 87 -10.60 11.84 -9.22
C ASN A 87 -11.49 11.01 -8.30
N LEU A 88 -10.98 9.95 -7.69
CA LEU A 88 -11.74 9.07 -6.79
C LEU A 88 -11.31 9.21 -5.32
N ARG A 89 -10.34 10.07 -5.02
CA ARG A 89 -9.91 10.32 -3.64
C ARG A 89 -11.02 11.02 -2.86
N GLY A 90 -11.12 10.68 -1.58
CA GLY A 90 -12.17 11.20 -0.72
C GLY A 90 -13.48 10.41 -0.78
N ALA A 91 -13.54 9.34 -1.56
CA ALA A 91 -14.74 8.49 -1.70
C ALA A 91 -14.75 7.30 -0.72
N GLY A 92 -13.82 7.23 0.22
CA GLY A 92 -13.75 6.15 1.21
C GLY A 92 -12.99 4.91 0.77
N ILE A 93 -12.38 4.92 -0.41
CA ILE A 93 -11.62 3.77 -0.92
C ILE A 93 -10.42 3.47 -0.01
N GLY A 94 -9.68 4.50 0.40
CA GLY A 94 -8.54 4.34 1.32
C GLY A 94 -8.93 3.72 2.64
N ASN A 95 -10.08 4.10 3.21
CA ASN A 95 -10.59 3.50 4.44
C ASN A 95 -10.87 2.01 4.26
N GLN A 96 -11.47 1.63 3.14
CA GLN A 96 -11.79 0.23 2.87
C GLN A 96 -10.51 -0.60 2.65
N MET A 97 -9.52 -0.04 1.96
CA MET A 97 -8.22 -0.70 1.79
C MET A 97 -7.53 -0.91 3.14
N MET A 98 -7.54 0.10 4.01
CA MET A 98 -6.93 -0.01 5.35
C MET A 98 -7.62 -1.09 6.18
N ALA A 99 -8.95 -1.07 6.22
CA ALA A 99 -9.72 -2.06 6.98
C ALA A 99 -9.44 -3.49 6.46
N PHE A 100 -9.42 -3.67 5.14
CA PHE A 100 -9.13 -4.95 4.53
C PHE A 100 -7.71 -5.43 4.88
N SER A 101 -6.72 -4.53 4.76
CA SER A 101 -5.32 -4.88 5.00
C SER A 101 -5.09 -5.39 6.42
N ILE A 102 -5.75 -4.77 7.39
CA ILE A 102 -5.64 -5.19 8.80
C ILE A 102 -6.33 -6.53 9.02
N ARG A 103 -7.54 -6.71 8.48
CA ARG A 103 -8.25 -8.00 8.58
C ARG A 103 -7.44 -9.13 7.94
N PHE A 104 -6.87 -8.88 6.77
CA PHE A 104 -6.04 -9.87 6.08
C PHE A 104 -4.84 -10.26 6.94
N ALA A 105 -4.14 -9.29 7.51
CA ALA A 105 -2.99 -9.52 8.38
C ALA A 105 -3.39 -10.32 9.63
N GLU A 106 -4.51 -9.99 10.25
CA GLU A 106 -5.02 -10.71 11.42
C GLU A 106 -5.39 -12.15 11.08
N GLN A 107 -6.07 -12.36 9.94
CA GLN A 107 -6.45 -13.71 9.50
C GLN A 107 -5.25 -14.60 9.19
N HIS A 108 -4.15 -13.99 8.78
CA HIS A 108 -2.89 -14.71 8.49
C HIS A 108 -1.97 -14.80 9.71
N HIS A 109 -2.42 -14.32 10.87
CA HIS A 109 -1.66 -14.35 12.13
C HIS A 109 -0.32 -13.61 12.03
N TRP A 110 -0.27 -12.54 11.23
CA TRP A 110 0.91 -11.68 11.18
C TRP A 110 1.05 -10.91 12.50
N GLN A 111 2.28 -10.58 12.85
CA GLN A 111 2.57 -9.92 14.12
C GLN A 111 2.60 -8.41 13.99
N LYS A 112 3.01 -7.90 12.82
CA LYS A 112 3.22 -6.47 12.65
C LYS A 112 3.08 -6.06 11.19
N LEU A 113 2.45 -4.89 11.00
CA LEU A 113 2.49 -4.17 9.74
C LEU A 113 3.33 -2.91 9.94
N LEU A 114 4.10 -2.53 8.93
CA LEU A 114 4.82 -1.27 8.94
C LEU A 114 4.62 -0.54 7.60
N LEU A 115 4.90 0.74 7.58
CA LEU A 115 4.84 1.54 6.37
C LEU A 115 5.85 2.69 6.43
N TYR A 116 6.21 3.19 5.26
CA TYR A 116 7.02 4.40 5.09
C TYR A 116 6.18 5.44 4.37
N SER A 117 6.25 6.69 4.81
CA SER A 117 5.45 7.76 4.23
C SER A 117 6.21 9.08 4.30
N ASN A 118 5.51 10.17 4.04
CA ASN A 118 6.06 11.52 4.15
C ASN A 118 5.07 12.41 4.88
N THR A 119 5.57 13.22 5.79
CA THR A 119 4.74 14.07 6.65
C THR A 119 3.96 15.14 5.86
N LYS A 120 4.35 15.45 4.63
CA LYS A 120 3.56 16.36 3.79
C LYS A 120 2.22 15.75 3.34
N LEU A 121 2.10 14.42 3.39
CA LEU A 121 0.87 13.70 3.06
C LEU A 121 -0.04 13.63 4.29
N LYS A 122 -0.53 14.76 4.73
CA LYS A 122 -1.27 14.89 6.00
C LYS A 122 -2.50 13.99 6.08
N ASN A 123 -3.25 13.87 4.98
CA ASN A 123 -4.44 13.03 4.95
C ASN A 123 -4.09 11.55 5.10
N SER A 124 -3.00 11.11 4.47
CA SER A 124 -2.52 9.73 4.59
C SER A 124 -2.06 9.42 6.02
N ILE A 125 -1.28 10.31 6.62
CA ILE A 125 -0.81 10.14 8.01
C ILE A 125 -2.02 10.08 8.95
N HIS A 126 -3.01 10.95 8.76
CA HIS A 126 -4.23 10.93 9.57
C HIS A 126 -4.96 9.59 9.44
N LEU A 127 -5.07 9.07 8.21
CA LEU A 127 -5.69 7.78 7.95
C LEU A 127 -4.95 6.65 8.67
N TYR A 128 -3.62 6.62 8.60
CA TYR A 128 -2.83 5.58 9.27
C TYR A 128 -3.02 5.62 10.78
N ARG A 129 -2.98 6.81 11.38
CA ARG A 129 -3.20 6.98 12.82
C ARG A 129 -4.61 6.54 13.25
N LYS A 130 -5.60 6.83 12.42
CA LYS A 130 -6.99 6.40 12.67
C LYS A 130 -7.10 4.88 12.82
N TYR A 131 -6.29 4.13 12.07
CA TYR A 131 -6.31 2.67 12.12
C TYR A 131 -5.31 2.08 13.12
N GLY A 132 -4.67 2.92 13.92
CA GLY A 132 -3.85 2.46 15.04
C GLY A 132 -2.35 2.43 14.78
N TYR A 133 -1.90 2.88 13.62
CA TYR A 133 -0.46 3.00 13.35
C TYR A 133 0.15 4.09 14.22
N VAL A 134 1.36 3.84 14.73
CA VAL A 134 2.13 4.80 15.52
C VAL A 134 3.49 5.03 14.88
N GLU A 135 4.00 6.23 15.03
CA GLU A 135 5.32 6.58 14.52
C GLU A 135 6.41 5.86 15.32
N VAL A 136 7.41 5.34 14.60
CA VAL A 136 8.60 4.69 15.17
C VAL A 136 9.85 5.30 14.53
N PRO A 137 11.04 5.11 15.12
CA PRO A 137 12.26 5.66 14.52
C PRO A 137 12.49 5.16 13.10
N LEU A 138 12.89 6.09 12.23
CA LEU A 138 13.23 5.79 10.84
C LEU A 138 14.70 5.38 10.77
N GLU A 139 14.98 4.22 10.18
CA GLU A 139 16.35 3.79 9.98
C GLU A 139 17.06 4.64 8.94
N SER A 140 18.39 4.78 9.08
CA SER A 140 19.22 5.61 8.18
C SER A 140 19.26 5.08 6.76
N ASN A 141 19.04 3.76 6.58
CA ASN A 141 19.04 3.10 5.27
C ASN A 141 17.62 2.74 4.80
N ALA A 142 16.64 3.58 5.14
CA ALA A 142 15.25 3.38 4.71
C ALA A 142 15.17 3.21 3.18
N PRO A 143 14.23 2.36 2.69
CA PRO A 143 14.19 1.98 1.28
C PRO A 143 13.85 3.11 0.32
N TYR A 144 13.21 4.19 0.78
CA TYR A 144 12.79 5.30 -0.05
C TYR A 144 13.42 6.61 0.42
N GLN A 145 14.04 7.36 -0.50
CA GLN A 145 14.62 8.68 -0.18
C GLN A 145 13.54 9.70 0.23
N ARG A 146 12.35 9.58 -0.36
CA ARG A 146 11.23 10.46 -0.05
C ARG A 146 10.59 10.18 1.30
N GLY A 147 10.85 9.01 1.89
CA GLY A 147 10.26 8.62 3.17
C GLY A 147 10.94 9.33 4.32
N ASN A 148 10.18 10.11 5.10
CA ASN A 148 10.71 10.78 6.28
C ASN A 148 9.97 10.37 7.57
N ILE A 149 9.05 9.41 7.47
CA ILE A 149 8.33 8.86 8.61
C ILE A 149 8.12 7.37 8.41
N LYS A 150 8.34 6.60 9.46
CA LYS A 150 8.02 5.17 9.52
C LYS A 150 6.94 4.97 10.58
N MET A 151 5.95 4.15 10.27
CA MET A 151 4.88 3.85 11.21
C MET A 151 4.68 2.35 11.32
N GLU A 152 4.24 1.91 12.49
CA GLU A 152 3.98 0.48 12.76
C GLU A 152 2.64 0.27 13.41
N LEU A 153 2.03 -0.88 13.10
CA LEU A 153 0.84 -1.39 13.75
C LEU A 153 1.17 -2.80 14.30
N ILE A 154 1.12 -2.95 15.61
CA ILE A 154 1.31 -4.24 16.25
C ILE A 154 -0.01 -5.00 16.22
N LEU A 155 0.04 -6.24 15.77
CA LEU A 155 -1.13 -7.12 15.70
C LEU A 155 -1.04 -8.18 16.80
N ASN A 156 -2.16 -8.63 17.26
CA ASN A 156 -2.21 -9.65 18.32
C ASN A 156 -2.51 -11.04 17.75
#